data_8108aa5b437bc909f6f5b0e0c594f731
#
_entry.id   8108aa5b437bc909f6f5b0e0c594f731
#
_cell.length_a   1.000
_cell.length_b   1.000
_cell.length_c   1.000
_cell.angle_alpha   90.00
_cell.angle_beta   90.00
_cell.angle_gamma   90.00
#
_symmetry.space_group_name_H-M   'P 1'
#
loop_
_entity.id
_entity.type
_entity.pdbx_description
1 polymer ?
#
loop_
_entity_poly.entity_id
_entity_poly.type
_entity_poly.pdbx_seq_one_letter_code
_entity_poly.pdbx_strand_id
1 'polypeptide(L)'
;MTTNLVQIEKGSEIKQRLEAERRRLRKIAGLDSPKHFHRPVERAFTAEQRPHTTILFGGFTWKHEDLIRAVFQGCGYRCEKLPVPNVAGFQTGKEFGNNGQCNPTYFTVGNLVQYL
;
A
#
# COMPACT_ATOMS: atom_id res chain seq x y z
N MET A 1 59.65 18.70 -4.56
CA MET A 1 58.53 17.73 -4.54
C MET A 1 57.39 18.32 -3.72
N THR A 2 56.45 18.96 -4.40
CA THR A 2 55.29 19.58 -3.76
C THR A 2 54.18 18.52 -3.65
N THR A 3 53.93 18.05 -2.43
CA THR A 3 52.87 17.09 -2.13
C THR A 3 51.54 17.83 -2.25
N ASN A 4 50.78 17.54 -3.29
CA ASN A 4 49.37 17.98 -3.40
C ASN A 4 48.56 17.30 -2.31
N LEU A 5 48.35 17.98 -1.20
CA LEU A 5 47.38 17.59 -0.18
C LEU A 5 45.98 17.75 -0.79
N VAL A 6 45.34 16.63 -1.11
CA VAL A 6 43.91 16.59 -1.44
C VAL A 6 43.15 17.15 -0.23
N GLN A 7 42.60 18.34 -0.38
CA GLN A 7 41.73 18.92 0.65
C GLN A 7 40.47 18.06 0.75
N ILE A 8 40.34 17.37 1.89
CA ILE A 8 39.12 16.63 2.22
C ILE A 8 38.04 17.70 2.46
N GLU A 9 37.09 17.81 1.54
CA GLU A 9 35.93 18.69 1.70
C GLU A 9 35.24 18.37 3.04
N LYS A 10 34.93 19.40 3.81
CA LYS A 10 34.23 19.23 5.09
C LYS A 10 32.89 18.57 4.85
N GLY A 11 32.52 17.59 5.67
CA GLY A 11 31.29 16.81 5.51
C GLY A 11 29.99 17.65 5.41
N SER A 12 30.02 18.89 5.88
CA SER A 12 28.94 19.88 5.72
C SER A 12 28.78 20.37 4.27
N GLU A 13 29.89 20.57 3.55
CA GLU A 13 29.89 21.03 2.15
C GLU A 13 29.39 19.93 1.22
N ILE A 14 29.81 18.70 1.47
CA ILE A 14 29.30 17.52 0.73
C ILE A 14 27.80 17.36 0.92
N LYS A 15 27.29 17.52 2.14
CA LYS A 15 25.84 17.47 2.42
C LYS A 15 25.07 18.54 1.64
N GLN A 16 25.55 19.77 1.66
CA GLN A 16 24.90 20.88 0.95
C GLN A 16 24.87 20.65 -0.57
N ARG A 17 25.97 20.16 -1.14
CA ARG A 17 26.03 19.81 -2.58
C ARG A 17 25.07 18.67 -2.93
N LEU A 18 24.99 17.63 -2.11
CA LEU A 18 24.05 16.52 -2.30
C LEU A 18 22.60 16.98 -2.20
N GLU A 19 22.27 17.86 -1.25
CA GLU A 19 20.91 18.41 -1.12
C GLU A 19 20.54 19.30 -2.30
N ALA A 20 21.45 20.13 -2.77
CA ALA A 20 21.24 20.96 -3.96
C ALA A 20 20.98 20.12 -5.21
N GLU A 21 21.78 19.07 -5.41
CA GLU A 21 21.60 18.17 -6.56
C GLU A 21 20.31 17.34 -6.45
N ARG A 22 19.94 16.88 -5.26
CA ARG A 22 18.64 16.24 -5.02
C ARG A 22 17.46 17.16 -5.34
N ARG A 23 17.54 18.44 -4.98
CA ARG A 23 16.49 19.44 -5.32
C ARG A 23 16.41 19.64 -6.82
N ARG A 24 17.56 19.74 -7.50
CA ARG A 24 17.64 19.87 -8.95
C ARG A 24 17.01 18.67 -9.66
N LEU A 25 17.39 17.45 -9.26
CA LEU A 25 16.87 16.21 -9.84
C LEU A 25 15.36 16.05 -9.60
N ARG A 26 14.87 16.40 -8.42
CA ARG A 26 13.43 16.40 -8.13
C ARG A 26 12.66 17.36 -9.01
N LYS A 27 13.19 18.57 -9.23
CA LYS A 27 12.57 19.56 -10.10
C LYS A 27 12.51 19.08 -11.56
N ILE A 28 13.60 18.49 -12.05
CA ILE A 28 13.66 17.91 -13.41
C ILE A 28 12.69 16.74 -13.56
N ALA A 29 12.55 15.91 -12.53
CA ALA A 29 11.65 14.76 -12.51
C ALA A 29 10.17 15.12 -12.25
N GLY A 30 9.85 16.42 -12.07
CA GLY A 30 8.47 16.84 -11.73
C GLY A 30 8.01 16.43 -10.33
N LEU A 31 8.95 16.05 -9.45
CA LEU A 31 8.68 15.60 -8.09
C LEU A 31 8.81 16.77 -7.10
N ASP A 32 7.98 17.78 -7.23
CA ASP A 32 8.11 19.06 -6.52
C ASP A 32 7.96 19.01 -5.00
N SER A 33 7.45 17.99 -4.42
CA SER A 33 7.60 17.63 -3.00
C SER A 33 7.08 16.22 -2.79
N PRO A 34 7.68 15.41 -1.92
CA PRO A 34 7.04 14.19 -1.49
C PRO A 34 5.76 14.59 -0.76
N LYS A 35 4.60 14.41 -1.39
CA LYS A 35 3.36 14.49 -0.63
C LYS A 35 3.46 13.44 0.45
N HIS A 36 3.62 13.88 1.70
CA HIS A 36 3.55 12.97 2.84
C HIS A 36 2.23 12.22 2.74
N PHE A 37 2.30 10.90 2.69
CA PHE A 37 1.11 10.10 2.78
C PHE A 37 0.45 10.39 4.13
N HIS A 38 -0.70 11.03 4.10
CA HIS A 38 -1.56 11.14 5.26
C HIS A 38 -2.51 9.96 5.24
N ARG A 39 -2.41 9.11 6.25
CA ARG A 39 -3.38 8.03 6.43
C ARG A 39 -4.78 8.65 6.50
N PRO A 40 -5.71 8.23 5.63
CA PRO A 40 -7.09 8.70 5.72
C PRO A 40 -7.64 8.42 7.12
N VAL A 41 -8.34 9.40 7.69
CA VAL A 41 -9.05 9.18 8.96
C VAL A 41 -10.18 8.18 8.70
N GLU A 42 -10.15 7.07 9.41
CA GLU A 42 -11.19 6.06 9.32
C GLU A 42 -12.51 6.66 9.81
N ARG A 43 -13.53 6.60 8.97
CA ARG A 43 -14.86 7.03 9.34
C ARG A 43 -15.60 5.89 10.01
N ALA A 44 -16.32 6.16 11.09
CA ALA A 44 -17.15 5.17 11.72
C ALA A 44 -18.25 4.70 10.74
N PHE A 45 -18.45 3.39 10.66
CA PHE A 45 -19.54 2.79 9.89
C PHE A 45 -20.86 3.05 10.63
N THR A 46 -21.83 3.66 9.96
CA THR A 46 -23.11 4.04 10.57
C THR A 46 -24.24 3.07 10.19
N ALA A 47 -25.31 3.07 10.97
CA ALA A 47 -26.47 2.23 10.71
C ALA A 47 -27.14 2.54 9.35
N GLU A 48 -27.14 3.82 8.96
CA GLU A 48 -27.72 4.27 7.68
C GLU A 48 -26.94 3.74 6.46
N GLN A 49 -25.64 3.48 6.61
CA GLN A 49 -24.81 2.93 5.55
C GLN A 49 -25.03 1.43 5.33
N ARG A 50 -25.56 0.72 6.32
CA ARG A 50 -25.74 -0.74 6.28
C ARG A 50 -26.45 -1.26 5.01
N PRO A 51 -27.60 -0.70 4.58
CA PRO A 51 -28.31 -1.19 3.40
C PRO A 51 -27.60 -0.91 2.06
N HIS A 52 -26.66 0.05 2.04
CA HIS A 52 -25.98 0.51 0.84
C HIS A 52 -24.53 0.09 0.73
N THR A 53 -24.00 -0.58 1.78
CA THR A 53 -22.60 -0.98 1.85
C THR A 53 -22.47 -2.50 1.85
N THR A 54 -21.64 -3.03 0.98
CA THR A 54 -21.26 -4.45 1.00
C THR A 54 -19.92 -4.61 1.68
N ILE A 55 -19.85 -5.43 2.71
CA ILE A 55 -18.61 -5.78 3.40
C ILE A 55 -17.94 -6.90 2.61
N LEU A 56 -16.75 -6.63 2.09
CA LEU A 56 -15.92 -7.63 1.42
C LEU A 56 -14.88 -8.17 2.40
N PHE A 57 -14.67 -9.46 2.40
CA PHE A 57 -13.62 -10.10 3.20
C PHE A 57 -13.09 -11.37 2.52
N GLY A 58 -11.88 -11.75 2.91
CA GLY A 58 -11.22 -12.95 2.39
C GLY A 58 -9.91 -13.19 3.14
N GLY A 59 -9.19 -14.23 2.75
CA GLY A 59 -7.91 -14.59 3.35
C GLY A 59 -8.01 -15.55 4.53
N PHE A 60 -9.21 -16.06 4.82
CA PHE A 60 -9.45 -17.14 5.78
C PHE A 60 -9.60 -18.48 5.07
N THR A 61 -9.80 -19.56 5.82
CA THR A 61 -10.22 -20.81 5.22
C THR A 61 -11.68 -20.70 4.75
N TRP A 62 -12.04 -21.36 3.67
CA TRP A 62 -13.36 -21.28 3.06
C TRP A 62 -14.52 -21.58 4.05
N LYS A 63 -14.32 -22.49 4.99
CA LYS A 63 -15.32 -22.79 6.04
C LYS A 63 -15.51 -21.62 7.00
N HIS A 64 -14.43 -20.97 7.42
CA HIS A 64 -14.51 -19.79 8.28
C HIS A 64 -15.15 -18.62 7.55
N GLU A 65 -14.86 -18.44 6.27
CA GLU A 65 -15.49 -17.40 5.45
C GLU A 65 -16.99 -17.58 5.33
N ASP A 66 -17.47 -18.81 5.13
CA ASP A 66 -18.90 -19.10 5.08
C ASP A 66 -19.60 -18.86 6.41
N LEU A 67 -18.97 -19.21 7.53
CA LEU A 67 -19.50 -18.92 8.87
C LEU A 67 -19.55 -17.42 9.14
N ILE A 68 -18.49 -16.68 8.85
CA ILE A 68 -18.45 -15.22 9.02
C ILE A 68 -19.53 -14.58 8.16
N ARG A 69 -19.65 -14.97 6.90
CA ARG A 69 -20.70 -14.47 6.01
C ARG A 69 -22.09 -14.70 6.59
N ALA A 70 -22.36 -15.92 7.05
CA ALA A 70 -23.66 -16.26 7.63
C ALA A 70 -23.98 -15.40 8.88
N VAL A 71 -23.00 -15.16 9.74
CA VAL A 71 -23.18 -14.31 10.93
C VAL A 71 -23.50 -12.87 10.53
N PHE A 72 -22.71 -12.27 9.63
CA PHE A 72 -22.95 -10.89 9.19
C PHE A 72 -24.30 -10.74 8.48
N GLN A 73 -24.66 -11.69 7.62
CA GLN A 73 -25.97 -11.69 6.95
C GLN A 73 -27.11 -11.86 7.95
N GLY A 74 -26.96 -12.73 8.94
CA GLY A 74 -27.92 -12.88 10.04
C GLY A 74 -28.10 -11.61 10.88
N CYS A 75 -27.05 -10.78 10.97
CA CYS A 75 -27.12 -9.45 11.60
C CYS A 75 -27.63 -8.34 10.66
N GLY A 76 -28.06 -8.68 9.44
CA GLY A 76 -28.64 -7.72 8.50
C GLY A 76 -27.60 -6.92 7.69
N TYR A 77 -26.34 -7.38 7.62
CA TYR A 77 -25.33 -6.77 6.76
C TYR A 77 -25.30 -7.43 5.38
N ARG A 78 -25.00 -6.64 4.35
CA ARG A 78 -24.61 -7.16 3.06
C ARG A 78 -23.14 -7.56 3.14
N CYS A 79 -22.85 -8.82 2.86
CA CYS A 79 -21.53 -9.37 3.06
C CYS A 79 -21.20 -10.38 1.98
N GLU A 80 -20.04 -10.24 1.36
CA GLU A 80 -19.55 -11.10 0.30
C GLU A 80 -18.12 -11.54 0.60
N LYS A 81 -17.84 -12.80 0.28
CA LYS A 81 -16.49 -13.34 0.37
C LYS A 81 -15.77 -13.19 -0.97
N LEU A 82 -14.51 -12.83 -0.91
CA LEU A 82 -13.64 -12.81 -2.09
C LEU A 82 -13.42 -14.22 -2.61
N PRO A 83 -13.23 -14.40 -3.92
CA PRO A 83 -12.87 -15.70 -4.49
C PRO A 83 -11.53 -16.19 -3.93
N VAL A 84 -11.25 -17.47 -4.10
CA VAL A 84 -9.95 -18.04 -3.70
C VAL A 84 -8.85 -17.40 -4.53
N PRO A 85 -7.78 -16.86 -3.89
CA PRO A 85 -6.69 -16.24 -4.62
C PRO A 85 -6.00 -17.22 -5.57
N ASN A 86 -5.62 -16.74 -6.74
CA ASN A 86 -4.91 -17.50 -7.76
C ASN A 86 -3.57 -16.85 -8.13
N VAL A 87 -2.82 -17.48 -9.01
CA VAL A 87 -1.50 -16.98 -9.45
C VAL A 87 -1.61 -15.61 -10.15
N ALA A 88 -2.68 -15.38 -10.92
CA ALA A 88 -2.90 -14.09 -11.56
C ALA A 88 -3.14 -13.00 -10.52
N GLY A 89 -3.92 -13.29 -9.46
CA GLY A 89 -4.07 -12.41 -8.30
C GLY A 89 -2.73 -12.09 -7.65
N PHE A 90 -1.85 -13.06 -7.49
CA PHE A 90 -0.51 -12.81 -6.96
C PHE A 90 0.30 -11.84 -7.82
N GLN A 91 0.26 -11.98 -9.15
CA GLN A 91 0.96 -11.06 -10.07
C GLN A 91 0.38 -9.64 -9.98
N THR A 92 -0.95 -9.51 -10.00
CA THR A 92 -1.64 -8.24 -9.78
C THR A 92 -1.25 -7.63 -8.43
N GLY A 93 -1.18 -8.43 -7.38
CA GLY A 93 -0.77 -7.96 -6.06
C GLY A 93 0.67 -7.43 -6.00
N LYS A 94 1.58 -7.99 -6.78
CA LYS A 94 2.95 -7.46 -6.92
C LYS A 94 2.98 -6.11 -7.64
N GLU A 95 2.07 -5.89 -8.56
CA GLU A 95 1.97 -4.64 -9.30
C GLU A 95 1.41 -3.50 -8.43
N PHE A 96 0.37 -3.78 -7.62
CA PHE A 96 -0.32 -2.79 -6.82
C PHE A 96 0.13 -2.74 -5.34
N GLY A 97 0.79 -3.76 -4.86
CA GLY A 97 1.30 -3.81 -3.49
C GLY A 97 2.66 -3.13 -3.33
N ASN A 98 3.00 -2.77 -2.10
CA ASN A 98 4.31 -2.23 -1.79
C ASN A 98 5.40 -3.29 -1.98
N ASN A 99 6.54 -2.89 -2.51
CA ASN A 99 7.70 -3.78 -2.66
C ASN A 99 8.20 -4.30 -1.30
N GLY A 100 8.64 -5.55 -1.28
CA GLY A 100 9.21 -6.17 -0.08
C GLY A 100 8.19 -6.69 0.92
N GLN A 101 6.92 -6.79 0.54
CA GLN A 101 5.89 -7.43 1.35
C GLN A 101 5.97 -8.96 1.26
N CYS A 102 5.39 -9.63 2.26
CA CYS A 102 5.30 -11.09 2.23
C CYS A 102 4.28 -11.57 1.17
N ASN A 103 4.45 -12.78 0.69
CA ASN A 103 3.59 -13.36 -0.36
C ASN A 103 2.08 -13.32 -0.02
N PRO A 104 1.63 -13.62 1.21
CA PRO A 104 0.21 -13.51 1.56
C PRO A 104 -0.38 -12.12 1.31
N THR A 105 0.39 -11.05 1.54
CA THR A 105 -0.05 -9.68 1.25
C THR A 105 -0.33 -9.49 -0.23
N TYR A 106 0.55 -9.98 -1.11
CA TYR A 106 0.34 -9.89 -2.55
C TYR A 106 -0.88 -10.66 -3.02
N PHE A 107 -1.13 -11.85 -2.48
CA PHE A 107 -2.35 -12.60 -2.76
C PHE A 107 -3.61 -11.84 -2.33
N THR A 108 -3.59 -11.24 -1.14
CA THR A 108 -4.74 -10.49 -0.61
C THR A 108 -5.03 -9.23 -1.43
N VAL A 109 -4.00 -8.41 -1.69
CA VAL A 109 -4.13 -7.18 -2.49
C VAL A 109 -4.60 -7.51 -3.90
N GLY A 110 -3.95 -8.44 -4.57
CA GLY A 110 -4.28 -8.78 -5.95
C GLY A 110 -5.66 -9.42 -6.10
N ASN A 111 -6.06 -10.24 -5.14
CA ASN A 111 -7.39 -10.84 -5.13
C ASN A 111 -8.48 -9.77 -5.01
N LEU A 112 -8.27 -8.78 -4.15
CA LEU A 112 -9.19 -7.65 -4.01
C LEU A 112 -9.24 -6.78 -5.28
N VAL A 113 -8.07 -6.45 -5.85
CA VAL A 113 -8.00 -5.64 -7.08
C VAL A 113 -8.67 -6.33 -8.27
N GLN A 114 -8.54 -7.66 -8.38
CA GLN A 114 -9.22 -8.42 -9.45
C GLN A 114 -10.74 -8.55 -9.26
N TYR A 115 -11.19 -8.45 -8.02
CA TYR A 115 -12.61 -8.56 -7.69
C TYR A 115 -13.37 -7.25 -7.95
N LEU A 116 -12.73 -6.11 -7.73
CA LEU A 116 -13.30 -4.76 -7.93
C LEU A 116 -13.29 -4.33 -9.39
#